data_59eaa3d7085d1d42e12b18f899b316a0
#
_entry.id   59eaa3d7085d1d42e12b18f899b316a0
#
_cell.length_a   1.000
_cell.length_b   1.000
_cell.length_c   1.000
_cell.angle_alpha   90.00
_cell.angle_beta   90.00
_cell.angle_gamma   90.00
#
_symmetry.space_group_name_H-M   'P 1'
#
loop_
_entity.id
_entity.type
_entity.pdbx_description
1 polymer ?
#
loop_
_entity_poly.entity_id
_entity_poly.type
_entity_poly.pdbx_seq_one_letter_code
_entity_poly.pdbx_strand_id
1 'polypeptide(L)'
;MSVGHHTTQPQQALESAAIRAQFPILGEKVHDRPLVFLDSAASAQKPNAVIDAMADTMRTQYANIHRGLHWMSERTTEAYEGVRDLVAGFLNAPSREEIVFTRNSTEAINLVAYSYGALLKPGQAVVISEMEHHANLVPWQMLRNRAGIELRIAPITDAGDLDMDAFKALLSDGNVALVAVTHMSNVLGGVTPAKQIA
;
A
#
# COMPACT_ATOMS: atom_id res chain seq x y z
N MET A 1 -36.27 20.56 7.57
CA MET A 1 -34.88 20.09 7.51
C MET A 1 -34.92 18.58 7.70
N SER A 2 -34.79 17.83 6.60
CA SER A 2 -34.92 16.38 6.59
C SER A 2 -33.53 15.79 6.82
N VAL A 3 -33.36 15.08 7.95
CA VAL A 3 -32.14 14.35 8.27
C VAL A 3 -32.16 13.06 7.46
N GLY A 4 -31.35 13.01 6.41
CA GLY A 4 -31.19 11.79 5.60
C GLY A 4 -30.55 10.68 6.43
N HIS A 5 -31.32 9.64 6.73
CA HIS A 5 -30.79 8.41 7.28
C HIS A 5 -29.97 7.71 6.19
N HIS A 6 -28.64 7.73 6.33
CA HIS A 6 -27.77 6.79 5.62
C HIS A 6 -28.08 5.39 6.15
N THR A 7 -28.85 4.63 5.40
CA THR A 7 -28.98 3.18 5.60
C THR A 7 -27.63 2.53 5.23
N THR A 8 -26.82 2.22 6.24
CA THR A 8 -25.71 1.31 6.08
C THR A 8 -26.26 -0.05 5.68
N GLN A 9 -25.96 -0.50 4.46
CA GLN A 9 -26.23 -1.88 4.07
C GLN A 9 -25.53 -2.81 5.08
N PRO A 10 -26.19 -3.91 5.50
CA PRO A 10 -25.56 -4.85 6.42
C PRO A 10 -24.30 -5.38 5.74
N GLN A 11 -23.13 -5.13 6.32
CA GLN A 11 -21.89 -5.76 5.92
C GLN A 11 -22.09 -7.28 6.02
N GLN A 12 -22.00 -7.98 4.89
CA GLN A 12 -22.10 -9.43 4.84
C GLN A 12 -21.01 -9.98 5.77
N ALA A 13 -21.39 -10.76 6.77
CA ALA A 13 -20.44 -11.30 7.74
C ALA A 13 -19.38 -12.11 6.98
N LEU A 14 -18.11 -11.76 7.20
CA LEU A 14 -16.99 -12.48 6.61
C LEU A 14 -17.02 -13.94 7.08
N GLU A 15 -17.12 -14.86 6.16
CA GLU A 15 -17.01 -16.31 6.41
C GLU A 15 -15.54 -16.66 6.75
N SER A 16 -15.11 -16.27 7.95
CA SER A 16 -13.70 -16.36 8.38
C SER A 16 -13.14 -17.77 8.32
N ALA A 17 -13.95 -18.80 8.54
CA ALA A 17 -13.52 -20.18 8.42
C ALA A 17 -13.21 -20.58 6.96
N ALA A 18 -14.03 -20.15 6.01
CA ALA A 18 -13.81 -20.40 4.58
C ALA A 18 -12.60 -19.64 4.05
N ILE A 19 -12.40 -18.40 4.50
CA ILE A 19 -11.20 -17.62 4.17
C ILE A 19 -9.95 -18.27 4.75
N ARG A 20 -9.99 -18.64 6.05
CA ARG A 20 -8.87 -19.29 6.72
C ARG A 20 -8.44 -20.59 6.03
N ALA A 21 -9.39 -21.39 5.54
CA ALA A 21 -9.11 -22.64 4.84
C ALA A 21 -8.32 -22.48 3.52
N GLN A 22 -8.31 -21.28 2.95
CA GLN A 22 -7.52 -20.96 1.76
C GLN A 22 -6.02 -20.81 2.04
N PHE A 23 -5.64 -20.63 3.32
CA PHE A 23 -4.24 -20.41 3.74
C PHE A 23 -3.71 -21.68 4.43
N PRO A 24 -2.93 -22.54 3.72
CA PRO A 24 -2.54 -23.85 4.23
C PRO A 24 -1.75 -23.76 5.54
N ILE A 25 -0.88 -22.78 5.70
CA ILE A 25 -0.10 -22.58 6.92
C ILE A 25 -0.98 -22.35 8.18
N LEU A 26 -2.17 -21.78 8.01
CA LEU A 26 -3.09 -21.57 9.14
C LEU A 26 -3.76 -22.85 9.62
N GLY A 27 -3.59 -23.96 8.89
CA GLY A 27 -3.99 -25.30 9.32
C GLY A 27 -2.99 -25.98 10.25
N GLU A 28 -1.77 -25.44 10.37
CA GLU A 28 -0.72 -26.00 11.21
C GLU A 28 -1.06 -25.92 12.71
N LYS A 29 -0.43 -26.80 13.46
CA LYS A 29 -0.52 -26.81 14.93
C LYS A 29 0.83 -26.45 15.55
N VAL A 30 0.76 -25.66 16.61
CA VAL A 30 1.90 -25.31 17.46
C VAL A 30 1.63 -25.82 18.88
N HIS A 31 2.46 -26.71 19.39
CA HIS A 31 2.27 -27.37 20.69
C HIS A 31 0.86 -27.98 20.83
N ASP A 32 0.42 -28.73 19.82
CA ASP A 32 -0.89 -29.40 19.72
C ASP A 32 -2.11 -28.46 19.71
N ARG A 33 -1.91 -27.16 19.57
CA ARG A 33 -2.96 -26.14 19.45
C ARG A 33 -3.00 -25.56 18.04
N PRO A 34 -4.18 -25.17 17.54
CA PRO A 34 -4.27 -24.47 16.26
C PRO A 34 -3.37 -23.22 16.24
N LEU A 35 -2.66 -23.00 15.13
CA LEU A 35 -1.87 -21.79 14.93
C LEU A 35 -2.76 -20.54 15.01
N VAL A 36 -2.40 -19.60 15.89
CA VAL A 36 -2.93 -18.23 15.91
C VAL A 36 -1.83 -17.32 15.40
N PHE A 37 -2.10 -16.66 14.25
CA PHE A 37 -1.16 -15.75 13.61
C PHE A 37 -1.77 -14.36 13.50
N LEU A 38 -1.21 -13.37 14.20
CA LEU A 38 -1.71 -12.00 14.30
C LEU A 38 -0.73 -10.96 13.74
N ASP A 39 0.33 -11.40 13.05
CA ASP A 39 1.40 -10.54 12.55
C ASP A 39 1.38 -10.40 11.02
N SER A 40 0.19 -10.28 10.43
CA SER A 40 0.05 -10.08 8.97
C SER A 40 0.60 -8.74 8.48
N ALA A 41 0.75 -7.75 9.38
CA ALA A 41 1.36 -6.46 9.06
C ALA A 41 2.85 -6.61 8.70
N ALA A 42 3.57 -7.51 9.35
CA ALA A 42 4.97 -7.82 9.05
C ALA A 42 5.10 -8.84 7.91
N SER A 43 4.26 -9.88 7.88
CA SER A 43 4.35 -10.98 6.91
C SER A 43 2.97 -11.55 6.58
N ALA A 44 2.35 -11.09 5.51
CA ALA A 44 1.10 -11.66 5.04
C ALA A 44 1.28 -13.10 4.56
N GLN A 45 0.46 -14.01 5.07
CA GLN A 45 0.44 -15.41 4.64
C GLN A 45 -0.12 -15.53 3.22
N LYS A 46 0.21 -16.63 2.52
CA LYS A 46 -0.14 -16.83 1.11
C LYS A 46 -1.29 -17.84 1.00
N PRO A 47 -2.36 -17.50 0.29
CA PRO A 47 -3.40 -18.48 -0.04
C PRO A 47 -2.92 -19.48 -1.08
N ASN A 48 -3.56 -20.66 -1.15
CA ASN A 48 -3.26 -21.72 -2.12
C ASN A 48 -3.17 -21.16 -3.54
N ALA A 49 -4.11 -20.31 -3.96
CA ALA A 49 -4.11 -19.74 -5.31
C ALA A 49 -2.81 -19.00 -5.67
N VAL A 50 -2.18 -18.32 -4.71
CA VAL A 50 -0.89 -17.64 -4.93
C VAL A 50 0.26 -18.64 -5.00
N ILE A 51 0.27 -19.64 -4.08
CA ILE A 51 1.30 -20.68 -4.04
C ILE A 51 1.29 -21.47 -5.34
N ASP A 52 0.10 -21.92 -5.78
CA ASP A 52 -0.09 -22.70 -6.99
C ASP A 52 0.29 -21.91 -8.25
N ALA A 53 -0.14 -20.65 -8.37
CA ALA A 53 0.22 -19.79 -9.50
C ALA A 53 1.74 -19.59 -9.62
N MET A 54 2.43 -19.39 -8.50
CA MET A 54 3.90 -19.28 -8.49
C MET A 54 4.57 -20.59 -8.91
N ALA A 55 4.11 -21.73 -8.35
CA ALA A 55 4.64 -23.04 -8.67
C ALA A 55 4.41 -23.40 -10.15
N ASP A 56 3.22 -23.15 -10.67
CA ASP A 56 2.86 -23.45 -12.05
C ASP A 56 3.64 -22.56 -13.04
N THR A 57 3.81 -21.28 -12.75
CA THR A 57 4.68 -20.41 -13.55
C THR A 57 6.10 -20.98 -13.66
N MET A 58 6.69 -21.41 -12.52
CA MET A 58 8.02 -22.00 -12.52
C MET A 58 8.11 -23.33 -13.26
N ARG A 59 7.05 -24.14 -13.23
CA ARG A 59 7.02 -25.44 -13.89
C ARG A 59 6.79 -25.37 -15.39
N THR A 60 6.03 -24.40 -15.87
CA THR A 60 5.44 -24.45 -17.21
C THR A 60 5.83 -23.33 -18.16
N GLN A 61 6.24 -22.15 -17.65
CA GLN A 61 6.42 -20.98 -18.51
C GLN A 61 7.47 -19.97 -18.00
N TYR A 62 8.37 -20.37 -17.11
CA TYR A 62 9.37 -19.47 -16.55
C TYR A 62 10.39 -19.03 -17.60
N ALA A 63 10.35 -17.77 -17.99
CA ALA A 63 11.31 -17.16 -18.91
C ALA A 63 11.45 -15.67 -18.62
N ASN A 64 12.46 -15.02 -19.24
CA ASN A 64 12.57 -13.57 -19.24
C ASN A 64 11.37 -12.90 -19.95
N ILE A 65 10.93 -11.77 -19.43
CA ILE A 65 9.87 -10.95 -20.01
C ILE A 65 10.43 -9.94 -21.03
N HIS A 66 9.58 -9.47 -21.98
CA HIS A 66 9.74 -8.39 -22.93
C HIS A 66 10.77 -8.58 -24.07
N ARG A 67 11.84 -9.36 -23.92
CA ARG A 67 12.94 -9.42 -24.89
C ARG A 67 13.21 -10.81 -25.48
N GLY A 68 12.42 -11.81 -25.12
CA GLY A 68 12.55 -13.14 -25.69
C GLY A 68 11.71 -13.28 -26.96
N LEU A 69 12.27 -13.94 -27.98
CA LEU A 69 11.60 -14.24 -29.25
C LEU A 69 11.08 -15.67 -29.32
N HIS A 70 10.92 -16.33 -28.16
CA HIS A 70 10.45 -17.72 -28.08
C HIS A 70 9.17 -17.81 -27.25
N TRP A 71 8.39 -18.85 -27.51
CA TRP A 71 7.08 -19.08 -26.96
C TRP A 71 6.96 -18.87 -25.44
N MET A 72 7.90 -19.39 -24.64
CA MET A 72 7.84 -19.19 -23.16
C MET A 72 7.96 -17.73 -22.76
N SER A 73 8.83 -16.96 -23.43
CA SER A 73 8.99 -15.53 -23.13
C SER A 73 7.75 -14.73 -23.50
N GLU A 74 7.11 -15.06 -24.63
CA GLU A 74 5.85 -14.43 -25.05
C GLU A 74 4.77 -14.68 -23.99
N ARG A 75 4.55 -15.93 -23.60
CA ARG A 75 3.55 -16.29 -22.58
C ARG A 75 3.82 -15.65 -21.22
N THR A 76 5.09 -15.64 -20.78
CA THR A 76 5.44 -15.00 -19.50
C THR A 76 5.20 -13.50 -19.57
N THR A 77 5.49 -12.87 -20.70
CA THR A 77 5.23 -11.45 -20.93
C THR A 77 3.73 -11.15 -20.92
N GLU A 78 2.93 -11.93 -21.65
CA GLU A 78 1.46 -11.78 -21.65
C GLU A 78 0.87 -11.89 -20.25
N ALA A 79 1.29 -12.90 -19.49
CA ALA A 79 0.83 -13.10 -18.11
C ALA A 79 1.23 -11.92 -17.20
N TYR A 80 2.48 -11.44 -17.30
CA TYR A 80 2.98 -10.33 -16.51
C TYR A 80 2.23 -9.02 -16.84
N GLU A 81 2.05 -8.72 -18.11
CA GLU A 81 1.35 -7.52 -18.55
C GLU A 81 -0.16 -7.60 -18.27
N GLY A 82 -0.77 -8.78 -18.34
CA GLY A 82 -2.15 -8.99 -17.93
C GLY A 82 -2.40 -8.71 -16.44
N VAL A 83 -1.43 -9.00 -15.58
CA VAL A 83 -1.50 -8.60 -14.16
C VAL A 83 -1.46 -7.07 -14.02
N ARG A 84 -0.70 -6.38 -14.85
CA ARG A 84 -0.66 -4.91 -14.87
C ARG A 84 -2.03 -4.31 -15.17
N ASP A 85 -2.75 -4.87 -16.15
CA ASP A 85 -4.11 -4.45 -16.50
C ASP A 85 -5.09 -4.69 -15.34
N LEU A 86 -5.00 -5.85 -14.68
CA LEU A 86 -5.82 -6.17 -13.50
C LEU A 86 -5.58 -5.19 -12.36
N VAL A 87 -4.32 -4.86 -12.08
CA VAL A 87 -3.97 -3.91 -11.00
C VAL A 87 -4.43 -2.50 -11.36
N ALA A 88 -4.28 -2.07 -12.62
CA ALA A 88 -4.80 -0.79 -13.07
C ALA A 88 -6.31 -0.68 -12.87
N GLY A 89 -7.07 -1.72 -13.26
CA GLY A 89 -8.51 -1.79 -13.02
C GLY A 89 -8.88 -1.78 -11.53
N PHE A 90 -8.15 -2.53 -10.69
CA PHE A 90 -8.39 -2.59 -9.26
C PHE A 90 -8.14 -1.24 -8.55
N LEU A 91 -7.11 -0.52 -8.97
CA LEU A 91 -6.76 0.80 -8.41
C LEU A 91 -7.50 1.96 -9.07
N ASN A 92 -8.32 1.67 -10.10
CA ASN A 92 -8.97 2.69 -10.93
C ASN A 92 -7.97 3.67 -11.55
N ALA A 93 -6.80 3.16 -11.95
CA ALA A 93 -5.81 3.95 -12.65
C ALA A 93 -6.27 4.19 -14.10
N PRO A 94 -6.11 5.42 -14.66
CA PRO A 94 -6.48 5.74 -16.03
C PRO A 94 -5.75 4.92 -17.09
N SER A 95 -4.53 4.48 -16.79
CA SER A 95 -3.67 3.76 -17.72
C SER A 95 -2.83 2.71 -17.01
N ARG A 96 -2.55 1.60 -17.70
CA ARG A 96 -1.63 0.55 -17.22
C ARG A 96 -0.19 1.04 -17.07
N GLU A 97 0.20 2.07 -17.80
CA GLU A 97 1.52 2.71 -17.73
C GLU A 97 1.75 3.41 -16.38
N GLU A 98 0.68 3.70 -15.64
CA GLU A 98 0.77 4.25 -14.28
C GLU A 98 1.10 3.18 -13.22
N ILE A 99 1.07 1.90 -13.59
CA ILE A 99 1.36 0.80 -12.68
C ILE A 99 2.84 0.44 -12.75
N VAL A 100 3.55 0.67 -11.67
CA VAL A 100 4.97 0.30 -11.51
C VAL A 100 5.10 -0.76 -10.42
N PHE A 101 5.54 -1.95 -10.80
CA PHE A 101 5.81 -3.02 -9.83
C PHE A 101 7.15 -2.81 -9.14
N THR A 102 7.12 -2.93 -7.81
CA THR A 102 8.30 -2.85 -6.95
C THR A 102 8.34 -4.08 -6.02
N ARG A 103 9.46 -4.32 -5.37
CA ARG A 103 9.62 -5.47 -4.47
C ARG A 103 8.83 -5.33 -3.17
N ASN A 104 8.60 -4.09 -2.71
CA ASN A 104 7.89 -3.79 -1.47
C ASN A 104 7.57 -2.29 -1.36
N SER A 105 6.79 -1.92 -0.35
CA SER A 105 6.41 -0.52 -0.09
C SER A 105 7.62 0.40 0.17
N THR A 106 8.67 -0.12 0.80
CA THR A 106 9.90 0.66 1.04
C THR A 106 10.53 1.10 -0.28
N GLU A 107 10.66 0.20 -1.25
CA GLU A 107 11.17 0.54 -2.58
C GLU A 107 10.23 1.50 -3.31
N ALA A 108 8.91 1.27 -3.25
CA ALA A 108 7.93 2.14 -3.88
C ALA A 108 8.00 3.58 -3.36
N ILE A 109 8.03 3.77 -2.05
CA ILE A 109 8.11 5.10 -1.44
C ILE A 109 9.45 5.77 -1.75
N ASN A 110 10.56 5.03 -1.70
CA ASN A 110 11.86 5.56 -2.11
C ASN A 110 11.87 5.98 -3.58
N LEU A 111 11.25 5.18 -4.48
CA LEU A 111 11.13 5.53 -5.88
C LEU A 111 10.41 6.88 -6.05
N VAL A 112 9.29 7.10 -5.35
CA VAL A 112 8.56 8.38 -5.37
C VAL A 112 9.43 9.50 -4.78
N ALA A 113 10.09 9.28 -3.64
CA ALA A 113 10.93 10.29 -3.00
C ALA A 113 12.15 10.68 -3.87
N TYR A 114 12.70 9.77 -4.67
CA TYR A 114 13.79 10.06 -5.57
C TYR A 114 13.32 10.70 -6.89
N SER A 115 12.24 10.23 -7.49
CA SER A 115 11.74 10.70 -8.79
C SER A 115 10.92 11.99 -8.64
N TYR A 116 9.77 11.92 -7.98
CA TYR A 116 8.91 13.09 -7.75
C TYR A 116 9.59 14.14 -6.85
N GLY A 117 10.28 13.67 -5.81
CA GLY A 117 11.03 14.54 -4.91
C GLY A 117 12.10 15.38 -5.60
N ALA A 118 12.64 14.94 -6.73
CA ALA A 118 13.59 15.71 -7.53
C ALA A 118 12.94 16.93 -8.25
N LEU A 119 11.62 16.95 -8.35
CA LEU A 119 10.86 18.07 -8.95
C LEU A 119 10.53 19.14 -7.91
N LEU A 120 10.65 18.82 -6.62
CA LEU A 120 10.33 19.75 -5.55
C LEU A 120 11.40 20.82 -5.40
N LYS A 121 10.95 22.03 -5.07
CA LYS A 121 11.83 23.20 -4.87
C LYS A 121 12.14 23.36 -3.38
N PRO A 122 13.31 23.93 -3.04
CA PRO A 122 13.62 24.30 -1.66
C PRO A 122 12.50 25.14 -1.03
N GLY A 123 12.14 24.82 0.21
CA GLY A 123 11.05 25.47 0.94
C GLY A 123 9.65 24.92 0.67
N GLN A 124 9.43 24.10 -0.37
CA GLN A 124 8.16 23.38 -0.52
C GLN A 124 8.05 22.31 0.57
N ALA A 125 6.83 22.03 1.03
CA ALA A 125 6.60 21.11 2.12
C ALA A 125 6.11 19.73 1.65
N VAL A 126 6.55 18.70 2.36
CA VAL A 126 5.96 17.36 2.38
C VAL A 126 5.32 17.16 3.74
N VAL A 127 4.06 16.72 3.76
CA VAL A 127 3.32 16.40 4.98
C VAL A 127 3.26 14.89 5.15
N ILE A 128 3.63 14.41 6.33
CA ILE A 128 3.45 13.01 6.77
C ILE A 128 2.67 12.99 8.09
N SER A 129 2.18 11.81 8.51
CA SER A 129 1.60 11.68 9.85
C SER A 129 2.64 11.25 10.89
N GLU A 130 2.32 11.46 12.17
CA GLU A 130 3.15 10.99 13.29
C GLU A 130 3.16 9.47 13.42
N MET A 131 2.14 8.77 12.89
CA MET A 131 2.01 7.30 12.95
C MET A 131 2.66 6.56 11.78
N GLU A 132 3.53 7.22 11.00
CA GLU A 132 4.13 6.60 9.82
C GLU A 132 5.11 5.48 10.18
N HIS A 133 5.07 4.41 9.40
CA HIS A 133 6.15 3.43 9.40
C HIS A 133 7.45 4.07 8.88
N HIS A 134 8.62 3.63 9.36
CA HIS A 134 9.93 4.14 8.94
C HIS A 134 10.09 4.20 7.41
N ALA A 135 9.49 3.27 6.68
CA ALA A 135 9.53 3.26 5.22
C ALA A 135 8.90 4.52 4.58
N ASN A 136 7.94 5.16 5.28
CA ASN A 136 7.29 6.41 4.86
C ASN A 136 7.71 7.64 5.70
N LEU A 137 8.76 7.52 6.47
CA LEU A 137 9.37 8.62 7.22
C LEU A 137 10.78 8.95 6.69
N VAL A 138 11.65 7.94 6.67
CA VAL A 138 13.08 8.12 6.38
C VAL A 138 13.34 8.70 4.98
N PRO A 139 12.67 8.26 3.90
CA PRO A 139 12.89 8.84 2.57
C PRO A 139 12.63 10.35 2.50
N TRP A 140 11.62 10.84 3.23
CA TRP A 140 11.29 12.27 3.28
C TRP A 140 12.28 13.06 4.12
N GLN A 141 12.81 12.49 5.21
CA GLN A 141 13.91 13.09 5.97
C GLN A 141 15.18 13.22 5.11
N MET A 142 15.49 12.17 4.33
CA MET A 142 16.62 12.21 3.38
C MET A 142 16.39 13.26 2.29
N LEU A 143 15.17 13.35 1.77
CA LEU A 143 14.81 14.36 0.77
C LEU A 143 14.92 15.78 1.34
N ARG A 144 14.46 16.01 2.57
CA ARG A 144 14.64 17.29 3.28
C ARG A 144 16.09 17.71 3.31
N ASN A 145 16.98 16.80 3.69
CA ASN A 145 18.41 17.08 3.81
C ASN A 145 19.08 17.33 2.44
N ARG A 146 18.60 16.67 1.37
CA ARG A 146 19.17 16.75 0.03
C ARG A 146 18.64 17.94 -0.77
N ALA A 147 17.33 18.19 -0.71
CA ALA A 147 16.63 19.16 -1.56
C ALA A 147 16.20 20.43 -0.83
N GLY A 148 16.41 20.53 0.50
CA GLY A 148 16.00 21.70 1.27
C GLY A 148 14.48 21.88 1.37
N ILE A 149 13.69 20.81 1.22
CA ILE A 149 12.24 20.85 1.45
C ILE A 149 11.94 20.94 2.95
N GLU A 150 10.74 21.39 3.27
CA GLU A 150 10.20 21.33 4.62
C GLU A 150 9.52 19.96 4.83
N LEU A 151 9.74 19.34 5.98
CA LEU A 151 9.01 18.14 6.39
C LEU A 151 8.09 18.50 7.56
N ARG A 152 6.78 18.43 7.33
CA ARG A 152 5.75 18.71 8.33
C ARG A 152 5.15 17.40 8.83
N ILE A 153 4.93 17.31 10.12
CA ILE A 153 4.40 16.11 10.77
C ILE A 153 3.03 16.46 11.35
N ALA A 154 1.99 15.82 10.82
CA ALA A 154 0.64 15.94 11.34
C ALA A 154 0.49 15.07 12.60
N PRO A 155 0.06 15.62 13.73
CA PRO A 155 -0.08 14.89 14.98
C PRO A 155 -1.26 13.91 14.92
N ILE A 156 -1.28 13.01 15.90
CA ILE A 156 -2.41 12.11 16.17
C ILE A 156 -3.10 12.52 17.47
N THR A 157 -4.36 12.14 17.59
CA THR A 157 -5.13 12.31 18.83
C THR A 157 -4.76 11.24 19.85
N ASP A 158 -5.17 11.39 21.11
CA ASP A 158 -5.00 10.38 22.15
C ASP A 158 -5.72 9.05 21.81
N ALA A 159 -6.71 9.08 20.92
CA ALA A 159 -7.39 7.88 20.41
C ALA A 159 -6.57 7.15 19.31
N GLY A 160 -5.46 7.73 18.84
CA GLY A 160 -4.62 7.17 17.79
C GLY A 160 -5.10 7.47 16.37
N ASP A 161 -6.02 8.40 16.21
CA ASP A 161 -6.49 8.89 14.91
C ASP A 161 -5.69 10.11 14.45
N LEU A 162 -5.62 10.34 13.13
CA LEU A 162 -5.03 11.55 12.60
C LEU A 162 -5.83 12.79 13.07
N ASP A 163 -5.15 13.76 13.67
CA ASP A 163 -5.77 15.05 14.01
C ASP A 163 -6.01 15.84 12.71
N MET A 164 -7.26 15.79 12.24
CA MET A 164 -7.65 16.40 10.97
C MET A 164 -7.64 17.92 10.99
N ASP A 165 -7.81 18.54 12.15
CA ASP A 165 -7.78 20.01 12.25
C ASP A 165 -6.34 20.51 12.22
N ALA A 166 -5.45 19.87 12.96
CA ALA A 166 -4.02 20.13 12.87
C ALA A 166 -3.46 19.81 11.46
N PHE A 167 -3.90 18.69 10.85
CA PHE A 167 -3.54 18.36 9.48
C PHE A 167 -3.93 19.45 8.49
N LYS A 168 -5.17 19.94 8.52
CA LYS A 168 -5.62 21.04 7.65
C LYS A 168 -4.85 22.33 7.88
N ALA A 169 -4.50 22.63 9.13
CA ALA A 169 -3.67 23.80 9.45
C ALA A 169 -2.28 23.72 8.77
N LEU A 170 -1.68 22.52 8.67
CA LEU A 170 -0.40 22.33 7.98
C LEU A 170 -0.47 22.55 6.46
N LEU A 171 -1.67 22.51 5.87
CA LEU A 171 -1.90 22.75 4.43
C LEU A 171 -2.24 24.21 4.11
N SER A 172 -2.51 25.04 5.12
CA SER A 172 -3.17 26.35 4.96
C SER A 172 -2.37 27.40 4.20
N ASP A 173 -1.03 27.28 4.16
CA ASP A 173 -0.15 28.24 3.48
C ASP A 173 0.00 27.99 1.96
N GLY A 174 -0.61 26.92 1.44
CA GLY A 174 -0.56 26.57 0.01
C GLY A 174 0.82 26.11 -0.48
N ASN A 175 1.80 25.90 0.39
CA ASN A 175 3.16 25.51 0.00
C ASN A 175 3.42 23.99 0.09
N VAL A 176 2.39 23.19 0.41
CA VAL A 176 2.49 21.75 0.46
C VAL A 176 2.46 21.16 -0.95
N ALA A 177 3.53 20.49 -1.34
CA ALA A 177 3.70 19.86 -2.63
C ALA A 177 3.30 18.37 -2.64
N LEU A 178 3.34 17.72 -1.47
CA LEU A 178 3.03 16.29 -1.34
C LEU A 178 2.50 15.98 0.06
N VAL A 179 1.52 15.10 0.12
CA VAL A 179 1.05 14.44 1.34
C VAL A 179 1.34 12.94 1.22
N ALA A 180 2.05 12.37 2.19
CA ALA A 180 2.41 10.97 2.23
C ALA A 180 2.02 10.36 3.58
N VAL A 181 0.81 9.80 3.67
CA VAL A 181 0.25 9.26 4.90
C VAL A 181 -0.15 7.80 4.75
N THR A 182 0.02 7.03 5.82
CA THR A 182 -0.48 5.64 5.85
C THR A 182 -2.00 5.61 5.81
N HIS A 183 -2.58 4.68 5.05
CA HIS A 183 -4.03 4.49 5.03
C HIS A 183 -4.51 3.76 6.30
N MET A 184 -3.73 2.78 6.77
CA MET A 184 -3.98 2.07 8.02
C MET A 184 -2.65 1.86 8.75
N SER A 185 -2.58 2.31 10.00
CA SER A 185 -1.38 2.13 10.81
C SER A 185 -1.15 0.65 11.15
N ASN A 186 0.05 0.15 10.89
CA ASN A 186 0.46 -1.20 11.27
C ASN A 186 0.67 -1.37 12.79
N VAL A 187 0.72 -0.29 13.55
CA VAL A 187 0.90 -0.28 15.01
C VAL A 187 -0.42 -0.01 15.71
N LEU A 188 -1.10 1.07 15.33
CA LEU A 188 -2.31 1.55 16.03
C LEU A 188 -3.60 0.93 15.46
N GLY A 189 -3.58 0.48 14.19
CA GLY A 189 -4.76 -0.02 13.49
C GLY A 189 -5.75 1.08 13.07
N GLY A 190 -5.48 2.34 13.41
CA GLY A 190 -6.28 3.49 12.98
C GLY A 190 -6.31 3.63 11.46
N VAL A 191 -7.49 3.99 10.91
CA VAL A 191 -7.72 4.17 9.48
C VAL A 191 -7.78 5.63 9.14
N THR A 192 -6.80 6.10 8.36
CA THR A 192 -6.75 7.50 7.91
C THR A 192 -7.89 7.81 6.95
N PRO A 193 -8.63 8.93 7.11
CA PRO A 193 -9.76 9.29 6.27
C PRO A 193 -9.31 9.82 4.89
N ALA A 194 -8.73 8.94 4.06
CA ALA A 194 -8.10 9.29 2.80
C ALA A 194 -9.00 10.10 1.84
N LYS A 195 -10.31 9.82 1.81
CA LYS A 195 -11.28 10.60 1.00
C LYS A 195 -11.45 12.06 1.44
N GLN A 196 -11.13 12.38 2.70
CA GLN A 196 -11.20 13.75 3.20
C GLN A 196 -9.89 14.50 2.98
N ILE A 197 -8.80 13.75 2.78
CA ILE A 197 -7.46 14.28 2.54
C ILE A 197 -7.27 14.61 1.06
N ALA A 198 -7.81 13.79 0.16
CA ALA A 198 -7.76 13.97 -1.29
C ALA A 198 -8.80 15.00 -1.77
#